data_e63ebe110bfb007042acfe1d8d52311d
#
_entry.id   e63ebe110bfb007042acfe1d8d52311d
#
_cell.length_a   1.000
_cell.length_b   1.000
_cell.length_c   1.000
_cell.angle_alpha   90.00
_cell.angle_beta   90.00
_cell.angle_gamma   90.00
#
_symmetry.space_group_name_H-M   'P 1'
#
loop_
_entity.id
_entity.type
_entity.pdbx_description
1 polymer ?
#
loop_
_entity_poly.entity_id
_entity_poly.type
_entity_poly.pdbx_seq_one_letter_code
_entity_poly.pdbx_strand_id
1 'polypeptide(L)'
;MLRKPALGLSALLFAFILCGPQSPACQGEQSSAPAHHLFFRVTLSTSFYERQSGRLLIFLRKGSGEKELRPSFIPGETWIAACEVDSLAPGASVDVDADDVAYPKPFSQAPDGDYQVQALLDVHHAYNYEITGGDPQSAVVTLSAFHPATASAPVPVTLESQREGVARFANADPQWKPPALAAGVEPMHFESAALTRFWGRPVFITAYVVLPPEYRNGKNTYPTVYWTHGFGGKAENIASRAAAIRKMMEEHSIPPMIFVMLDESFPTGCVEFADSVNNGPWGRALTKEFIPILEHKYRMDAKPSGRFLNGHSSGGWATLWLQVEYPKTFGGTWSTSPDPSDFDNFTGPDLYAAHANVYRKPDGSPYMLVRMNGKDVASLEAFAEQEAVLGPYGGQMASFDWVFSPKSASGAPMPMFDRATGEVNPEVVKYWAEHYDIARKVEREWPENARDLKGKIHLIVGTADTFHLDESARLLQQALEKVGADAHFTYLPGKTHADLYEANGDRMALMKQITKEMYAVARAH
;
A
#
# COMPACT_ATOMS: atom_id res chain seq x y z
N MET A 1 61.77 12.48 47.05
CA MET A 1 61.56 11.18 47.69
C MET A 1 60.08 10.93 47.78
N LEU A 2 59.62 9.99 47.06
CA LEU A 2 58.58 9.01 47.38
C LEU A 2 58.01 8.42 46.06
N ARG A 3 58.07 7.11 45.99
CA ARG A 3 57.85 6.24 44.82
C ARG A 3 56.38 6.13 44.48
N LYS A 4 56.08 6.10 43.16
CA LYS A 4 54.84 5.59 42.58
C LYS A 4 54.82 4.05 42.58
N PRO A 5 53.68 3.41 42.76
CA PRO A 5 53.46 2.06 42.25
C PRO A 5 52.67 2.09 40.90
N ALA A 6 53.12 1.25 39.98
CA ALA A 6 52.46 0.94 38.74
C ALA A 6 51.28 0.02 39.01
N LEU A 7 50.13 0.35 38.40
CA LEU A 7 48.99 -0.58 38.26
C LEU A 7 48.85 -0.95 36.80
N GLY A 8 48.98 -2.26 36.56
CA GLY A 8 48.79 -2.86 35.26
C GLY A 8 47.32 -2.85 34.83
N LEU A 9 47.10 -2.42 33.61
CA LEU A 9 45.80 -2.45 32.94
C LEU A 9 45.68 -3.77 32.17
N SER A 10 44.91 -4.72 32.70
CA SER A 10 44.49 -5.90 31.96
C SER A 10 43.32 -5.52 31.03
N ALA A 11 43.59 -5.53 29.74
CA ALA A 11 42.53 -5.38 28.70
C ALA A 11 41.72 -6.67 28.60
N LEU A 12 40.49 -6.63 29.07
CA LEU A 12 39.48 -7.64 28.73
C LEU A 12 38.84 -7.24 27.37
N LEU A 13 39.18 -8.00 26.35
CA LEU A 13 38.42 -7.98 25.08
C LEU A 13 37.05 -8.64 25.32
N PHE A 14 35.99 -7.83 25.36
CA PHE A 14 34.65 -8.31 25.19
C PHE A 14 34.36 -8.38 23.68
N ALA A 15 34.33 -9.59 23.14
CA ALA A 15 33.77 -9.85 21.84
C ALA A 15 32.23 -9.73 21.94
N PHE A 16 31.67 -8.64 21.45
CA PHE A 16 30.22 -8.53 21.20
C PHE A 16 29.92 -9.38 19.97
N ILE A 17 29.33 -10.56 20.18
CA ILE A 17 28.64 -11.29 19.12
C ILE A 17 27.32 -10.57 18.90
N LEU A 18 27.24 -9.83 17.82
CA LEU A 18 26.00 -9.28 17.28
C LEU A 18 25.21 -10.46 16.65
N CYS A 19 24.32 -11.08 17.43
CA CYS A 19 23.24 -11.89 16.87
C CYS A 19 22.11 -10.93 16.47
N GLY A 20 22.07 -10.53 15.21
CA GLY A 20 20.86 -10.00 14.58
C GLY A 20 19.88 -11.15 14.32
N PRO A 21 18.56 -10.89 14.22
CA PRO A 21 17.61 -11.91 13.83
C PRO A 21 17.93 -12.35 12.38
N GLN A 22 18.44 -13.56 12.24
CA GLN A 22 18.63 -14.22 10.94
C GLN A 22 17.26 -14.64 10.45
N SER A 23 16.80 -14.06 9.34
CA SER A 23 15.75 -14.66 8.53
C SER A 23 16.22 -16.08 8.12
N PRO A 24 15.37 -17.10 8.13
CA PRO A 24 15.78 -18.44 7.76
C PRO A 24 16.25 -18.45 6.31
N ALA A 25 17.55 -18.67 6.12
CA ALA A 25 18.12 -18.96 4.82
C ALA A 25 17.68 -20.36 4.39
N CYS A 26 17.49 -20.57 3.08
CA CYS A 26 17.19 -21.87 2.49
C CYS A 26 18.36 -22.88 2.71
N GLN A 27 18.58 -23.32 3.94
CA GLN A 27 19.45 -24.44 4.28
C GLN A 27 18.82 -25.18 5.47
N GLY A 28 18.34 -26.41 5.20
CA GLY A 28 17.62 -27.22 6.17
C GLY A 28 18.47 -27.59 7.39
N GLU A 29 18.03 -27.22 8.58
CA GLU A 29 18.41 -27.88 9.83
C GLU A 29 17.53 -29.13 10.02
N GLN A 30 18.18 -30.29 10.19
CA GLN A 30 17.53 -31.59 10.41
C GLN A 30 16.89 -31.62 11.79
N SER A 31 15.55 -31.63 11.83
CA SER A 31 14.77 -31.99 13.01
C SER A 31 14.01 -33.30 12.75
N SER A 32 13.95 -34.13 13.76
CA SER A 32 13.42 -35.47 13.95
C SER A 32 12.20 -35.89 13.13
N ALA A 33 12.32 -37.06 12.46
CA ALA A 33 11.39 -37.87 11.66
C ALA A 33 10.92 -37.18 10.36
N PRO A 34 11.10 -37.78 9.17
CA PRO A 34 10.89 -37.10 7.92
C PRO A 34 9.41 -36.95 7.63
N ALA A 35 8.88 -35.75 7.97
CA ALA A 35 7.74 -35.26 7.24
C ALA A 35 8.22 -35.11 5.77
N HIS A 36 7.48 -35.70 4.82
CA HIS A 36 7.82 -35.58 3.41
C HIS A 36 7.59 -34.12 2.98
N HIS A 37 8.68 -33.40 2.69
CA HIS A 37 8.61 -32.04 2.22
C HIS A 37 8.64 -31.97 0.69
N LEU A 38 7.89 -31.07 0.10
CA LEU A 38 7.87 -30.80 -1.34
C LEU A 38 8.87 -29.71 -1.70
N PHE A 39 9.84 -30.07 -2.55
CA PHE A 39 10.86 -29.13 -3.02
C PHE A 39 10.65 -28.71 -4.46
N PHE A 40 10.97 -27.46 -4.75
CA PHE A 40 11.11 -26.94 -6.10
C PHE A 40 12.57 -26.56 -6.36
N ARG A 41 13.16 -27.11 -7.42
CA ARG A 41 14.52 -26.73 -7.86
C ARG A 41 14.44 -25.58 -8.83
N VAL A 42 14.74 -24.38 -8.37
CA VAL A 42 14.70 -23.18 -9.19
C VAL A 42 16.08 -22.84 -9.72
N THR A 43 16.21 -22.80 -11.05
CA THR A 43 17.47 -22.50 -11.76
C THR A 43 17.39 -21.10 -12.38
N LEU A 44 18.42 -20.28 -12.18
CA LEU A 44 18.55 -19.03 -12.93
C LEU A 44 19.17 -19.34 -14.30
N SER A 45 18.49 -18.98 -15.38
CA SER A 45 18.99 -19.22 -16.74
C SER A 45 20.36 -18.56 -16.98
N THR A 46 21.19 -19.17 -17.82
CA THR A 46 22.45 -18.59 -18.28
C THR A 46 22.26 -17.40 -19.22
N SER A 47 21.03 -17.08 -19.59
CA SER A 47 20.69 -15.84 -20.31
C SER A 47 20.84 -14.58 -19.45
N PHE A 48 20.81 -14.72 -18.13
CA PHE A 48 21.15 -13.64 -17.21
C PHE A 48 22.67 -13.45 -17.12
N TYR A 49 23.11 -12.19 -17.02
CA TYR A 49 24.53 -11.87 -16.97
C TYR A 49 25.08 -11.70 -15.56
N GLU A 50 24.19 -11.41 -14.58
CA GLU A 50 24.55 -11.09 -13.22
C GLU A 50 23.88 -12.02 -12.22
N ARG A 51 24.50 -12.15 -11.05
CA ARG A 51 23.87 -12.81 -9.90
C ARG A 51 22.62 -12.04 -9.50
N GLN A 52 21.61 -12.78 -9.09
CA GLN A 52 20.36 -12.23 -8.59
C GLN A 52 20.20 -12.55 -7.10
N SER A 53 19.58 -11.63 -6.37
CA SER A 53 19.17 -11.81 -4.98
C SER A 53 17.76 -11.27 -4.81
N GLY A 54 17.04 -11.78 -3.82
CA GLY A 54 15.68 -11.31 -3.55
C GLY A 54 14.82 -12.41 -2.94
N ARG A 55 13.53 -12.12 -2.85
CA ARG A 55 12.54 -13.09 -2.36
C ARG A 55 12.05 -13.96 -3.52
N LEU A 56 12.34 -15.23 -3.46
CA LEU A 56 11.89 -16.20 -4.44
C LEU A 56 10.51 -16.72 -4.05
N LEU A 57 9.53 -16.49 -4.93
CA LEU A 57 8.14 -16.88 -4.78
C LEU A 57 7.82 -18.04 -5.72
N ILE A 58 7.13 -19.05 -5.22
CA ILE A 58 6.57 -20.16 -6.01
C ILE A 58 5.06 -20.09 -5.94
N PHE A 59 4.42 -19.97 -7.07
CA PHE A 59 2.96 -20.01 -7.21
C PHE A 59 2.53 -21.36 -7.75
N LEU A 60 1.61 -22.03 -7.05
CA LEU A 60 1.01 -23.31 -7.46
C LEU A 60 -0.50 -23.14 -7.53
N ARG A 61 -1.11 -23.49 -8.66
CA ARG A 61 -2.56 -23.40 -8.87
C ARG A 61 -3.09 -24.67 -9.51
N LYS A 62 -4.23 -25.16 -9.00
CA LYS A 62 -4.92 -26.32 -9.59
C LYS A 62 -5.54 -25.95 -10.92
N GLY A 63 -5.42 -26.83 -11.93
CA GLY A 63 -5.95 -26.65 -13.28
C GLY A 63 -4.88 -26.40 -14.32
N SER A 64 -5.29 -25.93 -15.50
CA SER A 64 -4.44 -25.68 -16.66
C SER A 64 -4.96 -24.48 -17.47
N GLY A 65 -4.09 -23.94 -18.34
CA GLY A 65 -4.47 -22.89 -19.30
C GLY A 65 -4.14 -21.46 -18.87
N GLU A 66 -3.70 -21.25 -17.64
CA GLU A 66 -3.22 -19.93 -17.22
C GLU A 66 -1.88 -19.62 -17.89
N LYS A 67 -1.75 -18.39 -18.35
CA LYS A 67 -0.49 -17.88 -18.94
C LYS A 67 0.45 -17.26 -17.93
N GLU A 68 -0.10 -16.93 -16.77
CA GLU A 68 0.61 -16.31 -15.66
C GLU A 68 -0.12 -16.65 -14.36
N LEU A 69 0.62 -17.01 -13.32
CA LEU A 69 0.07 -17.30 -12.01
C LEU A 69 0.31 -16.11 -11.08
N ARG A 70 -0.73 -15.71 -10.36
CA ARG A 70 -0.65 -14.68 -9.33
C ARG A 70 -1.59 -15.01 -8.18
N PRO A 71 -1.23 -14.71 -6.95
CA PRO A 71 -2.22 -14.64 -5.88
C PRO A 71 -3.16 -13.45 -6.13
N SER A 72 -4.39 -13.61 -5.68
CA SER A 72 -5.34 -12.50 -5.63
C SER A 72 -5.09 -11.66 -4.37
N PHE A 73 -5.37 -10.35 -4.44
CA PHE A 73 -5.48 -9.51 -3.25
C PHE A 73 -6.47 -10.09 -2.23
N ILE A 74 -7.55 -10.70 -2.71
CA ILE A 74 -8.43 -11.54 -1.89
C ILE A 74 -7.87 -12.95 -1.92
N PRO A 75 -7.48 -13.55 -0.76
CA PRO A 75 -6.96 -14.90 -0.70
C PRO A 75 -7.84 -15.91 -1.44
N GLY A 76 -7.22 -16.74 -2.25
CA GLY A 76 -7.92 -17.62 -3.17
C GLY A 76 -7.21 -18.96 -3.42
N GLU A 77 -7.34 -19.49 -4.64
CA GLU A 77 -6.93 -20.85 -5.00
C GLU A 77 -5.42 -20.99 -5.30
N THR A 78 -4.67 -19.89 -5.38
CA THR A 78 -3.22 -19.93 -5.65
C THR A 78 -2.46 -20.16 -4.35
N TRP A 79 -1.75 -21.27 -4.28
CA TRP A 79 -0.82 -21.57 -3.20
C TRP A 79 0.47 -20.80 -3.44
N ILE A 80 1.11 -20.34 -2.37
CA ILE A 80 2.31 -19.54 -2.42
C ILE A 80 3.34 -20.14 -1.48
N ALA A 81 4.56 -20.34 -1.95
CA ALA A 81 5.70 -20.61 -1.09
C ALA A 81 6.80 -19.59 -1.36
N ALA A 82 7.65 -19.34 -0.37
CA ALA A 82 8.69 -18.35 -0.48
C ALA A 82 9.97 -18.74 0.23
N CYS A 83 11.11 -18.24 -0.26
CA CYS A 83 12.35 -18.19 0.50
C CYS A 83 13.19 -16.97 0.07
N GLU A 84 14.12 -16.55 0.95
CA GLU A 84 15.10 -15.53 0.61
C GLU A 84 16.29 -16.15 -0.11
N VAL A 85 16.74 -15.49 -1.17
CA VAL A 85 17.90 -15.89 -1.97
C VAL A 85 18.95 -14.79 -1.92
N ASP A 86 20.04 -15.04 -1.22
CA ASP A 86 21.12 -14.05 -1.05
C ASP A 86 21.91 -13.84 -2.33
N SER A 87 22.14 -14.90 -3.12
CA SER A 87 22.95 -14.82 -4.34
C SER A 87 22.77 -16.05 -5.22
N LEU A 88 22.01 -15.94 -6.29
CA LEU A 88 21.81 -16.99 -7.30
C LEU A 88 22.59 -16.62 -8.57
N ALA A 89 23.61 -17.40 -8.92
CA ALA A 89 24.39 -17.17 -10.12
C ALA A 89 23.66 -17.70 -11.37
N PRO A 90 23.90 -17.12 -12.56
CA PRO A 90 23.44 -17.69 -13.83
C PRO A 90 23.90 -19.15 -13.98
N GLY A 91 22.98 -20.05 -14.30
CA GLY A 91 23.19 -21.51 -14.38
C GLY A 91 23.17 -22.24 -13.03
N ALA A 92 23.14 -21.55 -11.91
CA ALA A 92 23.01 -22.16 -10.59
C ALA A 92 21.54 -22.42 -10.23
N SER A 93 21.32 -23.33 -9.26
CA SER A 93 20.01 -23.70 -8.76
C SER A 93 19.95 -23.56 -7.24
N VAL A 94 18.75 -23.31 -6.74
CA VAL A 94 18.39 -23.37 -5.32
C VAL A 94 17.18 -24.29 -5.15
N ASP A 95 17.19 -25.11 -4.11
CA ASP A 95 16.04 -25.94 -3.74
C ASP A 95 15.19 -25.17 -2.72
N VAL A 96 13.95 -24.87 -3.10
CA VAL A 96 12.96 -24.19 -2.25
C VAL A 96 12.12 -25.26 -1.55
N ASP A 97 12.14 -25.27 -0.23
CA ASP A 97 11.19 -26.04 0.56
C ASP A 97 9.83 -25.32 0.53
N ALA A 98 8.89 -25.89 -0.21
CA ALA A 98 7.56 -25.30 -0.36
C ALA A 98 6.61 -25.63 0.82
N ASP A 99 7.13 -26.24 1.87
CA ASP A 99 6.39 -26.56 3.09
C ASP A 99 6.81 -25.67 4.26
N ASP A 100 7.93 -24.96 4.16
CA ASP A 100 8.47 -24.13 5.24
C ASP A 100 7.71 -22.79 5.36
N VAL A 101 7.83 -21.93 4.37
CA VAL A 101 7.11 -20.65 4.31
C VAL A 101 6.05 -20.74 3.22
N ALA A 102 4.84 -21.10 3.57
CA ALA A 102 3.79 -21.41 2.62
C ALA A 102 2.39 -20.94 3.04
N TYR A 103 1.55 -20.61 2.04
CA TYR A 103 0.14 -20.27 2.20
C TYR A 103 -0.69 -21.00 1.11
N PRO A 104 -1.91 -21.49 1.39
CA PRO A 104 -2.62 -21.48 2.70
C PRO A 104 -2.12 -22.57 3.65
N LYS A 105 -1.29 -23.50 3.16
CA LYS A 105 -0.73 -24.66 3.88
C LYS A 105 0.56 -25.10 3.21
N PRO A 106 1.38 -25.95 3.86
CA PRO A 106 2.47 -26.66 3.21
C PRO A 106 2.04 -27.29 1.88
N PHE A 107 2.82 -27.13 0.81
CA PHE A 107 2.43 -27.61 -0.52
C PHE A 107 2.28 -29.12 -0.61
N SER A 108 3.00 -29.88 0.22
CA SER A 108 2.81 -31.34 0.35
C SER A 108 1.39 -31.72 0.74
N GLN A 109 0.61 -30.82 1.33
CA GLN A 109 -0.79 -31.02 1.71
C GLN A 109 -1.77 -30.66 0.59
N ALA A 110 -1.30 -30.18 -0.58
CA ALA A 110 -2.17 -29.91 -1.70
C ALA A 110 -2.78 -31.24 -2.24
N PRO A 111 -4.07 -31.25 -2.61
CA PRO A 111 -4.71 -32.45 -3.15
C PRO A 111 -4.05 -32.92 -4.46
N ASP A 112 -4.06 -34.21 -4.73
CA ASP A 112 -3.63 -34.76 -6.01
C ASP A 112 -4.41 -34.14 -7.18
N GLY A 113 -3.76 -33.98 -8.34
CA GLY A 113 -4.41 -33.47 -9.55
C GLY A 113 -3.48 -32.82 -10.57
N ASP A 114 -4.07 -32.12 -11.49
CA ASP A 114 -3.34 -31.32 -12.47
C ASP A 114 -3.10 -29.92 -11.90
N TYR A 115 -1.85 -29.46 -12.01
CA TYR A 115 -1.42 -28.17 -11.49
C TYR A 115 -0.61 -27.38 -12.53
N GLN A 116 -0.54 -26.09 -12.31
CA GLN A 116 0.42 -25.22 -12.94
C GLN A 116 1.30 -24.60 -11.84
N VAL A 117 2.59 -24.47 -12.13
CA VAL A 117 3.55 -23.80 -11.26
C VAL A 117 4.28 -22.71 -12.00
N GLN A 118 4.56 -21.60 -11.31
CA GLN A 118 5.40 -20.51 -11.79
C GLN A 118 6.28 -20.01 -10.65
N ALA A 119 7.54 -19.69 -10.96
CA ALA A 119 8.48 -19.06 -10.05
C ALA A 119 8.71 -17.59 -10.45
N LEU A 120 8.87 -16.75 -9.43
CA LEU A 120 9.21 -15.34 -9.54
C LEU A 120 10.28 -14.99 -8.52
N LEU A 121 11.33 -14.27 -8.90
CA LEU A 121 12.28 -13.69 -7.96
C LEU A 121 12.04 -12.18 -7.85
N ASP A 122 11.40 -11.75 -6.77
CA ASP A 122 11.22 -10.34 -6.42
C ASP A 122 12.55 -9.75 -5.93
N VAL A 123 13.31 -9.17 -6.87
CA VAL A 123 14.64 -8.59 -6.60
C VAL A 123 14.57 -7.25 -5.88
N HIS A 124 13.38 -6.66 -5.77
CA HIS A 124 13.16 -5.37 -5.15
C HIS A 124 12.53 -5.47 -3.76
N HIS A 125 12.10 -6.67 -3.33
CA HIS A 125 11.31 -6.91 -2.12
C HIS A 125 10.07 -6.00 -2.03
N ALA A 126 9.37 -5.83 -3.14
CA ALA A 126 8.29 -4.86 -3.27
C ALA A 126 7.02 -5.45 -3.91
N TYR A 127 6.87 -6.75 -3.87
CA TYR A 127 5.71 -7.44 -4.44
C TYR A 127 4.41 -7.03 -3.72
N ASN A 128 3.45 -6.52 -4.48
CA ASN A 128 2.16 -6.05 -3.98
C ASN A 128 0.98 -6.61 -4.80
N TYR A 129 0.95 -7.93 -5.04
CA TYR A 129 0.01 -8.65 -5.93
C TYR A 129 0.17 -8.32 -7.42
N GLU A 130 1.08 -7.41 -7.73
CA GLU A 130 1.43 -7.03 -9.08
C GLU A 130 2.92 -7.24 -9.29
N ILE A 131 3.25 -7.96 -10.32
CA ILE A 131 4.64 -8.19 -10.67
C ILE A 131 5.21 -6.92 -11.27
N THR A 132 6.29 -6.41 -10.71
CA THR A 132 7.02 -5.27 -11.28
C THR A 132 7.88 -5.72 -12.47
N GLY A 133 8.13 -4.82 -13.41
CA GLY A 133 9.06 -5.10 -14.51
C GLY A 133 10.48 -5.29 -13.99
N GLY A 134 11.21 -6.19 -14.62
CA GLY A 134 12.60 -6.49 -14.29
C GLY A 134 12.81 -7.70 -13.39
N ASP A 135 11.79 -8.20 -12.72
CA ASP A 135 11.90 -9.40 -11.89
C ASP A 135 12.11 -10.66 -12.75
N PRO A 136 13.10 -11.52 -12.45
CA PRO A 136 13.26 -12.80 -13.10
C PRO A 136 12.06 -13.71 -12.86
N GLN A 137 11.53 -14.31 -13.92
CA GLN A 137 10.38 -15.22 -13.83
C GLN A 137 10.55 -16.46 -14.71
N SER A 138 9.85 -17.52 -14.36
CA SER A 138 9.73 -18.72 -15.19
C SER A 138 8.54 -18.61 -16.14
N ALA A 139 8.53 -19.44 -17.19
CA ALA A 139 7.28 -19.83 -17.83
C ALA A 139 6.36 -20.52 -16.82
N VAL A 140 5.07 -20.62 -17.15
CA VAL A 140 4.12 -21.45 -16.41
C VAL A 140 4.33 -22.91 -16.84
N VAL A 141 4.68 -23.77 -15.88
CA VAL A 141 4.91 -25.21 -16.10
C VAL A 141 3.67 -26.00 -15.67
N THR A 142 3.19 -26.90 -16.52
CA THR A 142 2.08 -27.80 -16.20
C THR A 142 2.59 -29.08 -15.55
N LEU A 143 2.01 -29.46 -14.42
CA LEU A 143 2.28 -30.67 -13.66
C LEU A 143 1.04 -31.56 -13.75
N SER A 144 1.04 -32.51 -14.71
CA SER A 144 -0.08 -33.43 -14.90
C SER A 144 -0.03 -34.58 -13.92
N ALA A 145 -1.18 -35.01 -13.38
CA ALA A 145 -1.30 -36.05 -12.38
C ALA A 145 -0.28 -35.90 -11.24
N PHE A 146 -0.11 -34.70 -10.74
CA PHE A 146 0.84 -34.37 -9.70
C PHE A 146 0.36 -34.85 -8.34
N HIS A 147 1.27 -35.49 -7.59
CA HIS A 147 1.03 -36.03 -6.26
C HIS A 147 1.92 -35.30 -5.24
N PRO A 148 1.50 -34.14 -4.71
CA PRO A 148 2.34 -33.32 -3.83
C PRO A 148 2.86 -34.07 -2.60
N ALA A 149 2.01 -34.88 -1.97
CA ALA A 149 2.36 -35.64 -0.75
C ALA A 149 3.44 -36.73 -0.95
N THR A 150 3.74 -37.12 -2.18
CA THR A 150 4.65 -38.22 -2.49
C THR A 150 5.75 -37.86 -3.50
N ALA A 151 5.84 -36.62 -3.91
CA ALA A 151 6.85 -36.17 -4.85
C ALA A 151 8.26 -36.24 -4.24
N SER A 152 9.03 -37.27 -4.62
CA SER A 152 10.31 -37.62 -4.00
C SER A 152 11.53 -36.86 -4.56
N ALA A 153 11.35 -36.13 -5.67
CA ALA A 153 12.39 -35.33 -6.29
C ALA A 153 11.94 -33.89 -6.42
N PRO A 154 12.85 -32.88 -6.30
CA PRO A 154 12.51 -31.51 -6.51
C PRO A 154 11.92 -31.24 -7.90
N VAL A 155 10.81 -30.50 -7.96
CA VAL A 155 10.18 -30.12 -9.22
C VAL A 155 11.03 -29.03 -9.90
N PRO A 156 11.53 -29.23 -11.13
CA PRO A 156 12.39 -28.27 -11.78
C PRO A 156 11.59 -27.09 -12.36
N VAL A 157 12.06 -25.86 -12.09
CA VAL A 157 11.54 -24.61 -12.64
C VAL A 157 12.70 -23.72 -13.02
N THR A 158 12.65 -23.04 -14.17
CA THR A 158 13.75 -22.18 -14.62
C THR A 158 13.27 -20.73 -14.74
N LEU A 159 13.97 -19.81 -14.06
CA LEU A 159 13.83 -18.38 -14.29
C LEU A 159 14.54 -18.05 -15.59
N GLU A 160 13.80 -17.85 -16.66
CA GLU A 160 14.36 -17.75 -18.03
C GLU A 160 14.14 -16.40 -18.70
N SER A 161 13.25 -15.57 -18.13
CA SER A 161 12.92 -14.26 -18.67
C SER A 161 12.87 -13.21 -17.55
N GLN A 162 13.17 -11.97 -17.92
CA GLN A 162 12.79 -10.83 -17.12
C GLN A 162 11.41 -10.37 -17.60
N ARG A 163 10.54 -10.04 -16.65
CA ARG A 163 9.25 -9.51 -16.99
C ARG A 163 9.40 -8.19 -17.74
N GLU A 164 8.81 -8.14 -18.94
CA GLU A 164 8.58 -6.88 -19.63
C GLU A 164 7.49 -6.10 -18.89
N GLY A 165 7.68 -4.81 -18.76
CA GLY A 165 6.61 -3.94 -18.24
C GLY A 165 7.09 -2.79 -17.42
N VAL A 166 6.14 -1.96 -17.14
CA VAL A 166 6.31 -0.75 -16.40
C VAL A 166 6.76 -1.16 -15.01
N ALA A 167 7.94 -0.95 -14.87
CA ALA A 167 8.36 0.12 -14.05
C ALA A 167 7.96 -0.02 -12.59
N ARG A 168 8.80 -0.40 -11.87
CA ARG A 168 9.27 0.26 -10.66
C ARG A 168 8.34 1.42 -10.30
N PHE A 169 8.08 1.55 -9.06
CA PHE A 169 7.35 2.66 -8.47
C PHE A 169 7.92 4.00 -8.97
N ALA A 170 7.12 4.78 -9.67
CA ALA A 170 7.54 6.03 -10.28
C ALA A 170 8.25 6.97 -9.28
N ASN A 171 7.77 6.99 -8.04
CA ASN A 171 8.33 7.81 -6.98
C ASN A 171 9.73 7.37 -6.50
N ALA A 172 10.18 6.17 -6.86
CA ALA A 172 11.50 5.64 -6.52
C ALA A 172 12.43 5.48 -7.73
N ASP A 173 11.99 5.84 -8.94
CA ASP A 173 12.74 5.62 -10.18
C ASP A 173 13.16 6.94 -10.84
N PRO A 174 14.46 7.31 -10.79
CA PRO A 174 14.96 8.51 -11.47
C PRO A 174 14.90 8.43 -13.01
N GLN A 175 14.71 7.25 -13.59
CA GLN A 175 14.59 7.03 -15.03
C GLN A 175 13.14 6.80 -15.48
N TRP A 176 12.17 7.01 -14.58
CA TRP A 176 10.77 6.80 -14.89
C TRP A 176 10.32 7.54 -16.15
N LYS A 177 9.52 6.85 -16.94
CA LYS A 177 8.88 7.40 -18.13
C LYS A 177 7.36 7.29 -17.98
N PRO A 178 6.62 8.38 -18.26
CA PRO A 178 5.17 8.33 -18.20
C PRO A 178 4.61 7.35 -19.24
N PRO A 179 3.48 6.70 -18.97
CA PRO A 179 2.71 6.01 -19.99
C PRO A 179 2.21 6.99 -21.05
N ALA A 180 1.57 6.47 -22.11
CA ALA A 180 0.92 7.32 -23.10
C ALA A 180 -0.19 8.16 -22.44
N LEU A 181 -0.13 9.48 -22.62
CA LEU A 181 -1.07 10.42 -22.01
C LEU A 181 -2.00 11.04 -23.04
N ALA A 182 -3.24 11.32 -22.63
CA ALA A 182 -4.20 12.08 -23.42
C ALA A 182 -3.76 13.54 -23.61
N ALA A 183 -4.21 14.17 -24.68
CA ALA A 183 -3.98 15.60 -24.90
C ALA A 183 -4.50 16.43 -23.72
N GLY A 184 -3.69 17.36 -23.23
CA GLY A 184 -4.03 18.18 -22.05
C GLY A 184 -3.76 17.53 -20.71
N VAL A 185 -3.12 16.36 -20.69
CA VAL A 185 -2.56 15.74 -19.50
C VAL A 185 -1.04 15.81 -19.57
N GLU A 186 -0.42 16.38 -18.55
CA GLU A 186 1.02 16.60 -18.49
C GLU A 186 1.63 15.80 -17.31
N PRO A 187 2.73 15.04 -17.52
CA PRO A 187 3.39 14.34 -16.43
C PRO A 187 4.23 15.32 -15.60
N MET A 188 4.27 15.08 -14.31
CA MET A 188 5.16 15.72 -13.35
C MET A 188 5.93 14.65 -12.59
N HIS A 189 7.24 14.80 -12.55
CA HIS A 189 8.16 13.93 -11.85
C HIS A 189 9.15 14.83 -11.11
N PHE A 190 8.82 15.14 -9.87
CA PHE A 190 9.49 16.18 -9.07
C PHE A 190 10.34 15.53 -8.01
N GLU A 191 11.67 15.70 -8.08
CA GLU A 191 12.57 15.26 -7.02
C GLU A 191 12.38 16.12 -5.77
N SER A 192 11.93 15.48 -4.68
CA SER A 192 11.76 16.15 -3.40
C SER A 192 13.06 16.17 -2.61
N ALA A 193 13.51 17.35 -2.24
CA ALA A 193 14.72 17.51 -1.43
C ALA A 193 14.57 16.90 -0.02
N ALA A 194 13.37 16.98 0.56
CA ALA A 194 13.09 16.41 1.88
C ALA A 194 13.08 14.88 1.85
N LEU A 195 12.43 14.28 0.86
CA LEU A 195 12.37 12.82 0.69
C LEU A 195 13.74 12.24 0.29
N THR A 196 14.44 12.88 -0.65
CA THR A 196 15.79 12.48 -1.09
C THR A 196 16.78 12.48 0.09
N ARG A 197 16.70 13.50 0.95
CA ARG A 197 17.53 13.53 2.18
C ARG A 197 17.17 12.42 3.15
N PHE A 198 15.90 12.11 3.33
CA PHE A 198 15.44 11.07 4.22
C PHE A 198 15.92 9.67 3.76
N TRP A 199 15.75 9.38 2.48
CA TRP A 199 16.09 8.08 1.90
C TRP A 199 17.57 7.91 1.51
N GLY A 200 18.35 9.01 1.47
CA GLY A 200 19.73 9.00 1.01
C GLY A 200 19.91 8.67 -0.47
N ARG A 201 18.83 8.73 -1.25
CA ARG A 201 18.77 8.50 -2.70
C ARG A 201 17.67 9.36 -3.31
N PRO A 202 17.68 9.63 -4.62
CA PRO A 202 16.62 10.38 -5.27
C PRO A 202 15.23 9.76 -5.03
N VAL A 203 14.29 10.57 -4.56
CA VAL A 203 12.89 10.22 -4.36
C VAL A 203 12.02 11.34 -4.90
N PHE A 204 10.96 10.96 -5.59
CA PHE A 204 10.14 11.86 -6.39
C PHE A 204 8.70 11.90 -5.90
N ILE A 205 8.01 13.00 -6.20
CA ILE A 205 6.53 13.05 -6.20
C ILE A 205 6.11 13.05 -7.66
N THR A 206 5.42 11.99 -8.07
CA THR A 206 4.93 11.82 -9.43
C THR A 206 3.45 12.15 -9.50
N ALA A 207 3.05 12.84 -10.55
CA ALA A 207 1.66 13.19 -10.79
C ALA A 207 1.36 13.38 -12.28
N TYR A 208 0.06 13.34 -12.62
CA TYR A 208 -0.45 13.72 -13.93
C TYR A 208 -1.34 14.96 -13.77
N VAL A 209 -0.95 16.06 -14.40
CA VAL A 209 -1.68 17.33 -14.33
C VAL A 209 -2.65 17.41 -15.50
N VAL A 210 -3.94 17.40 -15.20
CA VAL A 210 -5.02 17.51 -16.17
C VAL A 210 -5.42 18.97 -16.27
N LEU A 211 -5.24 19.56 -17.45
CA LEU A 211 -5.55 20.95 -17.71
C LEU A 211 -6.95 21.11 -18.34
N PRO A 212 -7.72 22.17 -17.99
CA PRO A 212 -8.99 22.46 -18.65
C PRO A 212 -8.85 22.65 -20.17
N PRO A 213 -9.90 22.38 -20.98
CA PRO A 213 -9.85 22.53 -22.44
C PRO A 213 -9.37 23.91 -22.91
N GLU A 214 -9.86 24.98 -22.28
CA GLU A 214 -9.54 26.36 -22.63
C GLU A 214 -8.23 26.86 -22.02
N TYR A 215 -7.51 26.03 -21.29
CA TYR A 215 -6.32 26.44 -20.54
C TYR A 215 -5.29 27.17 -21.42
N ARG A 216 -4.99 26.66 -22.64
CA ARG A 216 -3.97 27.24 -23.53
C ARG A 216 -4.37 28.59 -24.12
N ASN A 217 -5.67 28.83 -24.31
CA ASN A 217 -6.21 30.00 -25.01
C ASN A 217 -6.68 31.12 -24.05
N GLY A 218 -6.72 30.84 -22.76
CA GLY A 218 -7.23 31.74 -21.73
C GLY A 218 -6.14 32.30 -20.82
N LYS A 219 -6.54 33.24 -19.95
CA LYS A 219 -5.70 33.80 -18.88
C LYS A 219 -6.27 33.51 -17.48
N ASN A 220 -7.37 32.81 -17.40
CA ASN A 220 -8.03 32.48 -16.14
C ASN A 220 -7.15 31.60 -15.24
N THR A 221 -7.30 31.76 -13.94
CA THR A 221 -6.84 30.81 -12.93
C THR A 221 -7.95 29.82 -12.63
N TYR A 222 -7.57 28.67 -12.10
CA TYR A 222 -8.47 27.54 -11.89
C TYR A 222 -8.32 26.95 -10.49
N PRO A 223 -9.41 26.53 -9.84
CA PRO A 223 -9.33 25.71 -8.66
C PRO A 223 -8.59 24.41 -8.98
N THR A 224 -7.92 23.85 -7.99
CA THR A 224 -7.10 22.66 -8.16
C THR A 224 -7.59 21.54 -7.26
N VAL A 225 -7.76 20.36 -7.82
CA VAL A 225 -8.03 19.12 -7.08
C VAL A 225 -6.76 18.29 -7.04
N TYR A 226 -6.26 18.02 -5.83
CA TYR A 226 -5.23 17.04 -5.59
C TYR A 226 -5.93 15.71 -5.31
N TRP A 227 -5.85 14.81 -6.28
CA TRP A 227 -6.47 13.49 -6.22
C TRP A 227 -5.41 12.43 -6.03
N THR A 228 -5.67 11.42 -5.19
CA THR A 228 -4.80 10.24 -5.06
C THR A 228 -5.62 8.95 -5.11
N HIS A 229 -4.96 7.87 -5.51
CA HIS A 229 -5.57 6.54 -5.64
C HIS A 229 -5.55 5.79 -4.31
N GLY A 230 -6.10 4.59 -4.24
CA GLY A 230 -5.96 3.67 -3.13
C GLY A 230 -4.83 2.67 -3.34
N PHE A 231 -4.70 1.73 -2.40
CA PHE A 231 -3.69 0.67 -2.44
C PHE A 231 -3.71 -0.09 -3.78
N GLY A 232 -2.53 -0.41 -4.29
CA GLY A 232 -2.37 -1.11 -5.56
C GLY A 232 -2.64 -0.28 -6.81
N GLY A 233 -2.79 1.05 -6.69
CA GLY A 233 -2.91 1.95 -7.85
C GLY A 233 -1.66 1.90 -8.72
N LYS A 234 -1.87 2.07 -10.05
CA LYS A 234 -0.81 2.00 -11.07
C LYS A 234 -0.81 3.25 -11.94
N ALA A 235 0.36 3.58 -12.46
CA ALA A 235 0.56 4.72 -13.37
C ALA A 235 -0.44 4.74 -14.53
N GLU A 236 -0.72 3.58 -15.14
CA GLU A 236 -1.67 3.45 -16.24
C GLU A 236 -3.11 3.72 -15.82
N ASN A 237 -3.51 3.27 -14.62
CA ASN A 237 -4.84 3.51 -14.09
C ASN A 237 -5.02 4.99 -13.76
N ILE A 238 -4.00 5.64 -13.21
CA ILE A 238 -4.00 7.08 -12.94
C ILE A 238 -4.11 7.86 -14.25
N ALA A 239 -3.29 7.51 -15.26
CA ALA A 239 -3.34 8.12 -16.59
C ALA A 239 -4.70 7.95 -17.29
N SER A 240 -5.29 6.76 -17.19
CA SER A 240 -6.63 6.47 -17.72
C SER A 240 -7.71 7.31 -17.03
N ARG A 241 -7.66 7.44 -15.72
CA ARG A 241 -8.58 8.31 -14.95
C ARG A 241 -8.36 9.79 -15.30
N ALA A 242 -7.12 10.22 -15.46
CA ALA A 242 -6.79 11.58 -15.92
C ALA A 242 -7.41 11.89 -17.29
N ALA A 243 -7.34 10.94 -18.23
CA ALA A 243 -7.98 11.07 -19.53
C ALA A 243 -9.51 11.16 -19.44
N ALA A 244 -10.13 10.37 -18.55
CA ALA A 244 -11.58 10.43 -18.31
C ALA A 244 -12.00 11.79 -17.72
N ILE A 245 -11.24 12.34 -16.76
CA ILE A 245 -11.50 13.67 -16.19
C ILE A 245 -11.36 14.74 -17.27
N ARG A 246 -10.33 14.68 -18.10
CA ARG A 246 -10.14 15.60 -19.22
C ARG A 246 -11.36 15.58 -20.17
N LYS A 247 -11.82 14.38 -20.54
CA LYS A 247 -12.99 14.20 -21.38
C LYS A 247 -14.26 14.76 -20.74
N MET A 248 -14.46 14.57 -19.44
CA MET A 248 -15.63 15.12 -18.74
C MET A 248 -15.65 16.66 -18.76
N MET A 249 -14.47 17.33 -18.70
CA MET A 249 -14.40 18.78 -18.88
C MET A 249 -14.70 19.20 -20.33
N GLU A 250 -14.25 18.48 -21.33
CA GLU A 250 -14.55 18.73 -22.75
C GLU A 250 -16.03 18.59 -23.06
N GLU A 251 -16.68 17.63 -22.41
CA GLU A 251 -18.13 17.40 -22.51
C GLU A 251 -18.97 18.34 -21.61
N HIS A 252 -18.34 19.27 -20.89
CA HIS A 252 -18.97 20.16 -19.92
C HIS A 252 -19.79 19.43 -18.83
N SER A 253 -19.49 18.17 -18.56
CA SER A 253 -20.17 17.40 -17.52
C SER A 253 -19.63 17.72 -16.12
N ILE A 254 -18.42 18.28 -16.06
CA ILE A 254 -17.80 18.89 -14.87
C ILE A 254 -17.27 20.29 -15.19
N PRO A 255 -17.16 21.18 -14.18
CA PRO A 255 -16.59 22.51 -14.37
C PRO A 255 -15.08 22.46 -14.65
N PRO A 256 -14.52 23.55 -15.25
CA PRO A 256 -13.10 23.61 -15.55
C PRO A 256 -12.27 23.80 -14.27
N MET A 257 -11.49 22.78 -13.93
CA MET A 257 -10.55 22.75 -12.80
C MET A 257 -9.23 22.12 -13.26
N ILE A 258 -8.15 22.40 -12.56
CA ILE A 258 -6.90 21.65 -12.72
C ILE A 258 -6.96 20.43 -11.79
N PHE A 259 -6.68 19.24 -12.30
CA PHE A 259 -6.52 18.05 -11.47
C PHE A 259 -5.05 17.66 -11.43
N VAL A 260 -4.54 17.46 -10.23
CA VAL A 260 -3.22 16.89 -9.97
C VAL A 260 -3.45 15.48 -9.48
N MET A 261 -3.29 14.51 -10.37
CA MET A 261 -3.49 13.08 -10.10
C MET A 261 -2.20 12.53 -9.54
N LEU A 262 -2.10 12.48 -8.22
CA LEU A 262 -0.92 12.05 -7.48
C LEU A 262 -0.75 10.53 -7.51
N ASP A 263 0.48 10.07 -7.58
CA ASP A 263 0.84 8.67 -7.34
C ASP A 263 1.38 8.54 -5.90
N GLU A 264 0.74 7.72 -5.09
CA GLU A 264 1.18 7.43 -3.72
C GLU A 264 1.87 6.06 -3.59
N SER A 265 2.12 5.38 -4.70
CA SER A 265 2.80 4.09 -4.69
C SER A 265 4.29 4.24 -4.41
N PHE A 266 4.80 3.38 -3.54
CA PHE A 266 6.22 3.29 -3.19
C PHE A 266 6.60 1.83 -2.93
N PRO A 267 7.88 1.43 -2.97
CA PRO A 267 8.28 0.05 -2.68
C PRO A 267 7.79 -0.50 -1.33
N THR A 268 7.49 0.36 -0.38
CA THR A 268 6.93 -0.01 0.92
C THR A 268 5.39 -0.12 0.95
N GLY A 269 4.71 0.12 -0.16
CA GLY A 269 3.25 0.16 -0.29
C GLY A 269 2.74 1.56 -0.66
N CYS A 270 1.62 2.00 -0.07
CA CYS A 270 1.15 3.37 -0.15
C CYS A 270 1.86 4.26 0.87
N VAL A 271 2.10 5.52 0.51
CA VAL A 271 2.74 6.50 1.42
C VAL A 271 1.73 7.32 2.20
N GLU A 272 0.42 7.23 1.87
CA GLU A 272 -0.69 7.92 2.52
C GLU A 272 -0.49 9.45 2.64
N PHE A 273 0.50 9.99 1.96
CA PHE A 273 0.97 11.37 2.13
C PHE A 273 1.12 11.80 3.59
N ALA A 274 1.41 10.85 4.47
CA ALA A 274 1.70 11.11 5.88
C ALA A 274 3.19 11.39 6.10
N ASP A 275 3.51 12.21 7.11
CA ASP A 275 4.88 12.37 7.57
C ASP A 275 5.21 11.19 8.50
N SER A 276 6.05 10.27 8.04
CA SER A 276 6.35 9.00 8.72
C SER A 276 7.83 8.88 9.08
N VAL A 277 8.11 8.29 10.23
CA VAL A 277 9.49 7.97 10.67
C VAL A 277 10.13 6.86 9.82
N ASN A 278 9.33 6.07 9.10
CA ASN A 278 9.80 4.98 8.25
C ASN A 278 9.79 5.35 6.77
N ASN A 279 8.78 6.09 6.29
CA ASN A 279 8.60 6.43 4.87
C ASN A 279 9.07 7.86 4.51
N GLY A 280 9.33 8.71 5.49
CA GLY A 280 9.75 10.10 5.26
C GLY A 280 8.60 11.11 5.26
N PRO A 281 8.93 12.39 5.05
CA PRO A 281 8.01 13.50 5.25
C PRO A 281 7.16 13.80 4.00
N TRP A 282 6.29 12.89 3.58
CA TRP A 282 5.51 13.00 2.34
C TRP A 282 4.50 14.15 2.35
N GLY A 283 3.81 14.37 3.48
CA GLY A 283 2.87 15.49 3.63
C GLY A 283 3.56 16.85 3.52
N ARG A 284 4.73 16.99 4.17
CA ARG A 284 5.55 18.21 4.04
C ARG A 284 6.11 18.37 2.64
N ALA A 285 6.61 17.31 2.02
CA ALA A 285 7.11 17.35 0.65
C ALA A 285 6.01 17.79 -0.33
N LEU A 286 4.80 17.26 -0.19
CA LEU A 286 3.66 17.69 -0.99
C LEU A 286 3.33 19.17 -0.76
N THR A 287 3.14 19.59 0.50
CA THR A 287 2.59 20.90 0.83
C THR A 287 3.62 22.03 0.76
N LYS A 288 4.91 21.74 1.02
CA LYS A 288 5.96 22.78 1.10
C LYS A 288 6.91 22.81 -0.09
N GLU A 289 6.96 21.74 -0.89
CA GLU A 289 7.83 21.68 -2.06
C GLU A 289 7.01 21.57 -3.34
N PHE A 290 6.17 20.54 -3.49
CA PHE A 290 5.52 20.23 -4.76
C PHE A 290 4.39 21.20 -5.12
N ILE A 291 3.46 21.50 -4.19
CA ILE A 291 2.37 22.46 -4.43
C ILE A 291 2.89 23.83 -4.87
N PRO A 292 3.89 24.46 -4.19
CA PRO A 292 4.45 25.72 -4.66
C PRO A 292 5.03 25.69 -6.08
N ILE A 293 5.68 24.59 -6.47
CA ILE A 293 6.22 24.41 -7.83
C ILE A 293 5.08 24.32 -8.85
N LEU A 294 4.02 23.58 -8.54
CA LEU A 294 2.84 23.49 -9.42
C LEU A 294 2.17 24.84 -9.60
N GLU A 295 1.97 25.59 -8.52
CA GLU A 295 1.34 26.94 -8.56
C GLU A 295 2.20 27.98 -9.27
N HIS A 296 3.51 27.82 -9.27
CA HIS A 296 4.40 28.63 -10.09
C HIS A 296 4.30 28.28 -11.59
N LYS A 297 4.15 26.98 -11.89
CA LYS A 297 4.11 26.48 -13.27
C LYS A 297 2.75 26.65 -13.93
N TYR A 298 1.68 26.48 -13.17
CA TYR A 298 0.31 26.45 -13.69
C TYR A 298 -0.54 27.58 -13.13
N ARG A 299 -1.54 28.03 -13.90
CA ARG A 299 -2.49 29.06 -13.47
C ARG A 299 -3.53 28.47 -12.51
N MET A 300 -3.08 28.16 -11.30
CA MET A 300 -3.91 27.72 -10.18
C MET A 300 -4.41 28.93 -9.38
N ASP A 301 -5.54 28.78 -8.68
CA ASP A 301 -6.05 29.85 -7.81
C ASP A 301 -5.10 30.16 -6.62
N ALA A 302 -4.18 29.29 -6.30
CA ALA A 302 -3.07 29.44 -5.36
C ALA A 302 -3.45 30.00 -3.98
N LYS A 303 -4.66 29.67 -3.51
CA LYS A 303 -5.19 30.07 -2.20
C LYS A 303 -5.89 28.86 -1.56
N PRO A 304 -6.05 28.83 -0.20
CA PRO A 304 -6.69 27.69 0.46
C PRO A 304 -8.04 27.30 -0.14
N SER A 305 -8.94 28.30 -0.35
CA SER A 305 -10.26 28.06 -0.95
C SER A 305 -10.23 27.63 -2.43
N GLY A 306 -9.07 27.56 -3.04
CA GLY A 306 -8.86 27.05 -4.40
C GLY A 306 -8.15 25.69 -4.46
N ARG A 307 -7.78 25.07 -3.30
CA ARG A 307 -7.10 23.78 -3.22
C ARG A 307 -8.01 22.75 -2.58
N PHE A 308 -8.33 21.69 -3.27
CA PHE A 308 -9.23 20.64 -2.81
C PHE A 308 -8.55 19.29 -2.84
N LEU A 309 -9.00 18.39 -1.97
CA LEU A 309 -8.51 17.02 -1.83
C LEU A 309 -9.62 16.03 -2.18
N ASN A 310 -9.28 15.01 -2.94
CA ASN A 310 -10.14 13.85 -3.19
C ASN A 310 -9.31 12.59 -3.32
N GLY A 311 -9.75 11.52 -2.72
CA GLY A 311 -9.10 10.21 -2.79
C GLY A 311 -10.06 9.10 -2.40
N HIS A 312 -9.66 7.86 -2.67
CA HIS A 312 -10.47 6.66 -2.43
C HIS A 312 -9.63 5.62 -1.71
N SER A 313 -10.21 4.92 -0.72
CA SER A 313 -9.51 3.88 0.05
C SER A 313 -8.31 4.47 0.81
N SER A 314 -7.09 3.94 0.65
CA SER A 314 -5.88 4.56 1.20
C SER A 314 -5.75 6.02 0.78
N GLY A 315 -6.05 6.36 -0.49
CA GLY A 315 -6.12 7.76 -0.92
C GLY A 315 -7.23 8.57 -0.24
N GLY A 316 -8.31 7.92 0.18
CA GLY A 316 -9.35 8.54 1.01
C GLY A 316 -8.82 8.92 2.38
N TRP A 317 -8.08 8.03 3.02
CA TRP A 317 -7.39 8.30 4.28
C TRP A 317 -6.35 9.41 4.12
N ALA A 318 -5.50 9.30 3.10
CA ALA A 318 -4.47 10.28 2.80
C ALA A 318 -5.01 11.70 2.65
N THR A 319 -6.14 11.87 1.94
CA THR A 319 -6.75 13.18 1.72
C THR A 319 -7.47 13.71 2.96
N LEU A 320 -8.03 12.84 3.78
CA LEU A 320 -8.60 13.20 5.07
C LEU A 320 -7.48 13.61 6.05
N TRP A 321 -6.40 12.85 6.12
CA TRP A 321 -5.21 13.16 6.89
C TRP A 321 -4.61 14.51 6.51
N LEU A 322 -4.39 14.76 5.21
CA LEU A 322 -3.86 16.03 4.71
C LEU A 322 -4.74 17.23 5.09
N GLN A 323 -6.07 17.07 5.08
CA GLN A 323 -6.98 18.15 5.48
C GLN A 323 -6.85 18.45 6.99
N VAL A 324 -6.74 17.42 7.82
CA VAL A 324 -6.66 17.57 9.29
C VAL A 324 -5.27 18.04 9.71
N GLU A 325 -4.21 17.52 9.10
CA GLU A 325 -2.81 17.89 9.43
C GLU A 325 -2.43 19.28 8.90
N TYR A 326 -2.98 19.68 7.75
CA TYR A 326 -2.70 20.98 7.11
C TYR A 326 -3.97 21.83 6.90
N PRO A 327 -4.74 22.16 7.97
CA PRO A 327 -6.10 22.74 7.87
C PRO A 327 -6.13 24.10 7.18
N LYS A 328 -5.00 24.83 7.18
CA LYS A 328 -4.85 26.15 6.53
C LYS A 328 -4.44 26.07 5.06
N THR A 329 -4.08 24.88 4.57
CA THR A 329 -3.57 24.71 3.20
C THR A 329 -4.69 24.44 2.21
N PHE A 330 -5.69 23.64 2.60
CA PHE A 330 -6.75 23.18 1.72
C PHE A 330 -8.11 23.78 2.07
N GLY A 331 -8.94 23.96 1.06
CA GLY A 331 -10.31 24.47 1.15
C GLY A 331 -11.35 23.39 1.44
N GLY A 332 -10.98 22.12 1.37
CA GLY A 332 -11.84 21.00 1.71
C GLY A 332 -11.34 19.67 1.15
N THR A 333 -11.73 18.59 1.81
CA THR A 333 -11.54 17.21 1.37
C THR A 333 -12.88 16.56 1.09
N TRP A 334 -12.95 15.78 -0.01
CA TRP A 334 -14.01 14.83 -0.30
C TRP A 334 -13.39 13.43 -0.29
N SER A 335 -13.27 12.90 0.92
CA SER A 335 -12.71 11.55 1.15
C SER A 335 -13.76 10.49 0.83
N THR A 336 -13.38 9.45 0.10
CA THR A 336 -14.30 8.39 -0.31
C THR A 336 -13.81 7.04 0.17
N SER A 337 -14.66 6.30 0.91
CA SER A 337 -14.35 5.00 1.53
C SER A 337 -12.92 4.97 2.10
N PRO A 338 -12.55 5.91 3.00
CA PRO A 338 -11.20 5.96 3.54
C PRO A 338 -10.84 4.67 4.28
N ASP A 339 -9.58 4.29 4.26
CA ASP A 339 -9.02 3.32 5.19
C ASP A 339 -9.36 3.73 6.64
N PRO A 340 -9.27 2.85 7.64
CA PRO A 340 -9.73 3.15 8.98
C PRO A 340 -9.21 4.48 9.51
N SER A 341 -10.12 5.41 9.80
CA SER A 341 -9.84 6.76 10.29
C SER A 341 -10.06 6.92 11.80
N ASP A 342 -10.53 5.84 12.43
CA ASP A 342 -10.64 5.63 13.86
C ASP A 342 -10.27 4.17 14.13
N PHE A 343 -9.23 3.94 14.91
CA PHE A 343 -8.70 2.60 15.13
C PHE A 343 -9.38 1.86 16.29
N ASP A 344 -10.43 2.44 16.93
CA ASP A 344 -11.40 1.67 17.71
C ASP A 344 -12.18 0.69 16.80
N ASN A 345 -12.12 0.87 15.48
CA ASN A 345 -12.53 -0.11 14.47
C ASN A 345 -11.55 -0.13 13.28
N PHE A 346 -10.58 -1.03 13.34
CA PHE A 346 -9.62 -1.25 12.25
C PHE A 346 -10.12 -2.38 11.33
N THR A 347 -11.11 -2.08 10.47
CA THR A 347 -11.83 -3.07 9.64
C THR A 347 -12.49 -4.19 10.47
N GLY A 348 -12.97 -3.84 11.67
CA GLY A 348 -13.64 -4.74 12.60
C GLY A 348 -12.99 -4.81 13.99
N PRO A 349 -11.70 -5.17 14.13
CA PRO A 349 -11.01 -5.18 15.42
C PRO A 349 -10.90 -3.78 16.04
N ASP A 350 -11.17 -3.70 17.35
CA ASP A 350 -10.78 -2.58 18.20
C ASP A 350 -9.30 -2.77 18.61
N LEU A 351 -8.41 -1.95 18.07
CA LEU A 351 -6.97 -2.06 18.37
C LEU A 351 -6.61 -1.63 19.80
N TYR A 352 -7.51 -0.92 20.49
CA TYR A 352 -7.26 -0.39 21.84
C TYR A 352 -7.85 -1.26 22.93
N ALA A 353 -8.59 -2.31 22.56
CA ALA A 353 -9.13 -3.26 23.53
C ALA A 353 -8.01 -3.97 24.30
N ALA A 354 -8.27 -4.29 25.57
CA ALA A 354 -7.37 -5.12 26.35
C ALA A 354 -7.22 -6.50 25.68
N HIS A 355 -5.99 -6.93 25.40
CA HIS A 355 -5.70 -8.18 24.69
C HIS A 355 -6.32 -8.23 23.29
N ALA A 356 -6.29 -7.10 22.57
CA ALA A 356 -6.79 -7.03 21.21
C ALA A 356 -6.12 -8.08 20.30
N ASN A 357 -6.93 -8.70 19.46
CA ASN A 357 -6.49 -9.65 18.44
C ASN A 357 -7.18 -9.34 17.14
N VAL A 358 -6.41 -9.20 16.04
CA VAL A 358 -6.99 -8.83 14.75
C VAL A 358 -7.56 -10.02 13.98
N TYR A 359 -7.30 -11.25 14.43
CA TYR A 359 -7.84 -12.46 13.79
C TYR A 359 -9.11 -12.97 14.44
N ARG A 360 -9.23 -12.81 15.77
CA ARG A 360 -10.30 -13.41 16.57
C ARG A 360 -11.04 -12.37 17.38
N LYS A 361 -12.35 -12.47 17.30
CA LYS A 361 -13.26 -11.74 18.20
C LYS A 361 -13.20 -12.34 19.62
N PRO A 362 -13.70 -11.64 20.64
CA PRO A 362 -13.75 -12.18 22.00
C PRO A 362 -14.47 -13.52 22.16
N ASP A 363 -15.40 -13.84 21.25
CA ASP A 363 -16.11 -15.13 21.21
C ASP A 363 -15.37 -16.23 20.43
N GLY A 364 -14.16 -15.93 19.93
CA GLY A 364 -13.33 -16.86 19.15
C GLY A 364 -13.66 -16.90 17.66
N SER A 365 -14.71 -16.25 17.19
CA SER A 365 -15.04 -16.19 15.77
C SER A 365 -14.05 -15.29 15.01
N PRO A 366 -13.81 -15.54 13.70
CA PRO A 366 -12.86 -14.74 12.94
C PRO A 366 -13.39 -13.32 12.68
N TYR A 367 -12.47 -12.35 12.62
CA TYR A 367 -12.74 -11.09 11.96
C TYR A 367 -12.71 -11.27 10.45
N MET A 368 -13.78 -10.86 9.78
CA MET A 368 -13.89 -10.93 8.33
C MET A 368 -13.47 -9.59 7.73
N LEU A 369 -12.50 -9.64 6.82
CA LEU A 369 -11.98 -8.44 6.14
C LEU A 369 -12.80 -8.10 4.90
N VAL A 370 -13.21 -9.11 4.14
CA VAL A 370 -13.81 -8.92 2.82
C VAL A 370 -15.22 -9.46 2.78
N ARG A 371 -16.18 -8.59 2.43
CA ARG A 371 -17.54 -9.00 2.06
C ARG A 371 -17.83 -8.72 0.59
N MET A 372 -18.49 -9.66 -0.07
CA MET A 372 -18.93 -9.56 -1.46
C MET A 372 -20.37 -10.06 -1.59
N ASN A 373 -21.22 -9.28 -2.26
CA ASN A 373 -22.63 -9.65 -2.44
C ASN A 373 -23.35 -9.98 -1.12
N GLY A 374 -23.02 -9.24 -0.04
CA GLY A 374 -23.59 -9.42 1.29
C GLY A 374 -23.11 -10.66 2.04
N LYS A 375 -22.02 -11.31 1.59
CA LYS A 375 -21.41 -12.47 2.26
C LYS A 375 -19.95 -12.20 2.56
N ASP A 376 -19.51 -12.63 3.72
CA ASP A 376 -18.10 -12.65 4.10
C ASP A 376 -17.36 -13.74 3.30
N VAL A 377 -16.26 -13.38 2.64
CA VAL A 377 -15.51 -14.26 1.72
C VAL A 377 -14.06 -14.45 2.11
N ALA A 378 -13.46 -13.57 2.91
CA ALA A 378 -12.11 -13.73 3.41
C ALA A 378 -11.96 -13.11 4.81
N SER A 379 -11.24 -13.81 5.69
CA SER A 379 -10.87 -13.29 7.01
C SER A 379 -9.63 -12.40 6.93
N LEU A 380 -9.45 -11.56 7.94
CA LEU A 380 -8.23 -10.76 8.10
C LEU A 380 -7.01 -11.66 8.30
N GLU A 381 -7.15 -12.78 9.05
CA GLU A 381 -6.11 -13.79 9.21
C GLU A 381 -5.63 -14.35 7.86
N ALA A 382 -6.54 -14.86 7.04
CA ALA A 382 -6.17 -15.42 5.73
C ALA A 382 -5.45 -14.40 4.83
N PHE A 383 -5.88 -13.14 4.89
CA PHE A 383 -5.26 -12.05 4.16
C PHE A 383 -3.84 -11.75 4.67
N ALA A 384 -3.68 -11.62 5.99
CA ALA A 384 -2.40 -11.30 6.60
C ALA A 384 -1.38 -12.44 6.47
N GLU A 385 -1.82 -13.69 6.59
CA GLU A 385 -0.97 -14.88 6.36
C GLU A 385 -0.47 -14.94 4.91
N GLN A 386 -1.36 -14.68 3.93
CA GLN A 386 -0.95 -14.61 2.53
C GLN A 386 0.11 -13.53 2.31
N GLU A 387 -0.09 -12.33 2.87
CA GLU A 387 0.89 -11.24 2.75
C GLU A 387 2.22 -11.58 3.43
N ALA A 388 2.20 -12.26 4.58
CA ALA A 388 3.42 -12.66 5.27
C ALA A 388 4.30 -13.58 4.41
N VAL A 389 3.69 -14.46 3.61
CA VAL A 389 4.43 -15.30 2.67
C VAL A 389 4.95 -14.49 1.49
N LEU A 390 4.18 -13.53 0.98
CA LEU A 390 4.64 -12.66 -0.12
C LEU A 390 5.84 -11.80 0.27
N GLY A 391 5.89 -11.32 1.51
CA GLY A 391 7.05 -10.60 2.03
C GLY A 391 6.71 -9.44 2.98
N PRO A 392 7.72 -8.83 3.59
CA PRO A 392 7.56 -7.75 4.54
C PRO A 392 7.34 -6.36 3.91
N TYR A 393 7.25 -6.29 2.59
CA TYR A 393 7.10 -5.05 1.83
C TYR A 393 5.97 -5.17 0.81
N GLY A 394 5.39 -4.03 0.44
CA GLY A 394 4.46 -3.93 -0.68
C GLY A 394 3.04 -4.43 -0.41
N GLY A 395 2.78 -5.23 0.61
CA GLY A 395 1.45 -5.65 1.04
C GLY A 395 0.70 -4.55 1.80
N GLN A 396 -0.61 -4.69 1.96
CA GLN A 396 -1.45 -3.68 2.61
C GLN A 396 -1.13 -3.56 4.11
N MET A 397 -1.00 -4.69 4.82
CA MET A 397 -0.66 -4.67 6.25
C MET A 397 0.75 -4.16 6.49
N ALA A 398 1.69 -4.56 5.64
CA ALA A 398 3.05 -4.03 5.68
C ALA A 398 3.08 -2.53 5.37
N SER A 399 2.26 -2.05 4.42
CA SER A 399 2.12 -0.63 4.10
C SER A 399 1.69 0.21 5.30
N PHE A 400 0.70 -0.26 6.07
CA PHE A 400 0.28 0.41 7.31
C PHE A 400 1.41 0.46 8.34
N ASP A 401 2.16 -0.64 8.55
CA ASP A 401 3.31 -0.61 9.44
C ASP A 401 4.36 0.40 8.97
N TRP A 402 4.65 0.47 7.66
CA TRP A 402 5.61 1.42 7.11
C TRP A 402 5.16 2.88 7.28
N VAL A 403 3.88 3.16 7.23
CA VAL A 403 3.35 4.53 7.41
C VAL A 403 3.21 4.88 8.88
N PHE A 404 2.58 4.02 9.69
CA PHE A 404 2.05 4.40 10.99
C PHE A 404 2.90 3.93 12.18
N SER A 405 3.77 2.92 12.01
CA SER A 405 4.46 2.32 13.15
C SER A 405 5.72 3.09 13.58
N PRO A 406 6.12 2.97 14.85
CA PRO A 406 7.42 3.40 15.28
C PRO A 406 8.52 2.54 14.65
N LYS A 407 9.75 3.07 14.63
CA LYS A 407 10.92 2.38 14.12
C LYS A 407 11.49 1.43 15.16
N SER A 408 11.77 0.18 14.77
CA SER A 408 12.46 -0.79 15.62
C SER A 408 13.96 -0.51 15.73
N ALA A 409 14.63 -1.23 16.61
CA ALA A 409 16.07 -1.17 16.75
C ALA A 409 16.85 -1.60 15.50
N SER A 410 16.26 -2.45 14.64
CA SER A 410 16.83 -2.85 13.35
C SER A 410 16.66 -1.79 12.25
N GLY A 411 15.86 -0.76 12.50
CA GLY A 411 15.53 0.27 11.52
C GLY A 411 14.27 -0.01 10.68
N ALA A 412 13.70 -1.20 10.76
CA ALA A 412 12.42 -1.54 10.16
C ALA A 412 11.23 -1.03 11.00
N PRO A 413 10.03 -0.87 10.45
CA PRO A 413 8.85 -0.59 11.27
C PRO A 413 8.57 -1.74 12.24
N MET A 414 8.05 -1.42 13.41
CA MET A 414 7.52 -2.42 14.32
C MET A 414 6.15 -2.88 13.83
N PRO A 415 5.87 -4.19 13.73
CA PRO A 415 4.58 -4.67 13.27
C PRO A 415 3.47 -4.32 14.28
N MET A 416 2.33 -3.88 13.78
CA MET A 416 1.17 -3.54 14.61
C MET A 416 0.62 -4.78 15.34
N PHE A 417 0.73 -5.94 14.73
CA PHE A 417 0.33 -7.22 15.33
C PHE A 417 1.26 -8.35 14.90
N ASP A 418 1.32 -9.39 15.69
CA ASP A 418 2.03 -10.64 15.34
C ASP A 418 1.30 -11.37 14.22
N ARG A 419 1.97 -11.59 13.08
CA ARG A 419 1.38 -12.19 11.87
C ARG A 419 0.97 -13.65 12.05
N ALA A 420 1.56 -14.37 13.02
CA ALA A 420 1.22 -15.77 13.29
C ALA A 420 0.01 -15.91 14.22
N THR A 421 -0.19 -14.97 15.14
CA THR A 421 -1.20 -15.09 16.22
C THR A 421 -2.33 -14.08 16.12
N GLY A 422 -2.14 -12.99 15.39
CA GLY A 422 -3.05 -11.86 15.34
C GLY A 422 -3.02 -10.98 16.60
N GLU A 423 -2.15 -11.28 17.57
CA GLU A 423 -2.06 -10.50 18.81
C GLU A 423 -1.53 -9.09 18.52
N VAL A 424 -2.28 -8.09 18.96
CA VAL A 424 -1.95 -6.68 18.75
C VAL A 424 -0.81 -6.25 19.66
N ASN A 425 0.16 -5.53 19.12
CA ASN A 425 1.25 -4.92 19.88
C ASN A 425 0.78 -3.62 20.54
N PRO A 426 0.58 -3.59 21.88
CA PRO A 426 0.01 -2.42 22.57
C PRO A 426 0.92 -1.18 22.53
N GLU A 427 2.23 -1.36 22.40
CA GLU A 427 3.17 -0.23 22.25
C GLU A 427 3.01 0.44 20.89
N VAL A 428 2.88 -0.36 19.83
CA VAL A 428 2.69 0.14 18.47
C VAL A 428 1.35 0.83 18.30
N VAL A 429 0.26 0.24 18.77
CA VAL A 429 -1.07 0.86 18.62
C VAL A 429 -1.23 2.11 19.48
N LYS A 430 -0.53 2.20 20.61
CA LYS A 430 -0.45 3.46 21.35
C LYS A 430 0.22 4.56 20.53
N TYR A 431 1.31 4.24 19.84
CA TYR A 431 1.97 5.18 18.92
C TYR A 431 1.05 5.59 17.77
N TRP A 432 0.31 4.63 17.17
CA TRP A 432 -0.67 4.91 16.15
C TRP A 432 -1.77 5.87 16.64
N ALA A 433 -2.30 5.63 17.85
CA ALA A 433 -3.31 6.50 18.49
C ALA A 433 -2.83 7.94 18.68
N GLU A 434 -1.58 8.10 19.05
CA GLU A 434 -0.99 9.42 19.33
C GLU A 434 -0.68 10.20 18.05
N HIS A 435 -0.33 9.49 16.95
CA HIS A 435 0.24 10.11 15.76
C HIS A 435 -0.66 10.05 14.52
N TYR A 436 -1.47 9.01 14.32
CA TYR A 436 -2.15 8.77 13.04
C TYR A 436 -3.65 8.48 13.12
N ASP A 437 -4.19 8.23 14.30
CA ASP A 437 -5.65 8.12 14.48
C ASP A 437 -6.31 9.47 14.25
N ILE A 438 -7.06 9.58 13.15
CA ILE A 438 -7.64 10.86 12.71
C ILE A 438 -8.72 11.32 13.68
N ALA A 439 -9.56 10.42 14.20
CA ALA A 439 -10.62 10.76 15.13
C ALA A 439 -10.03 11.34 16.43
N ARG A 440 -9.04 10.66 17.00
CA ARG A 440 -8.34 11.12 18.22
C ARG A 440 -7.55 12.40 17.98
N LYS A 441 -6.95 12.56 16.81
CA LYS A 441 -6.26 13.79 16.42
C LYS A 441 -7.22 14.97 16.34
N VAL A 442 -8.37 14.80 15.70
CA VAL A 442 -9.38 15.85 15.59
C VAL A 442 -9.89 16.24 16.98
N GLU A 443 -10.27 15.29 17.83
CA GLU A 443 -10.72 15.58 19.20
C GLU A 443 -9.66 16.38 19.98
N ARG A 444 -8.41 15.96 19.92
CA ARG A 444 -7.31 16.58 20.65
C ARG A 444 -7.01 18.01 20.18
N GLU A 445 -7.03 18.23 18.86
CA GLU A 445 -6.58 19.48 18.24
C GLU A 445 -7.73 20.42 17.84
N TRP A 446 -8.97 20.01 18.10
CA TRP A 446 -10.16 20.78 17.75
C TRP A 446 -10.16 22.22 18.29
N PRO A 447 -9.80 22.48 19.55
CA PRO A 447 -9.81 23.85 20.08
C PRO A 447 -8.96 24.83 19.25
N GLU A 448 -7.90 24.34 18.60
CA GLU A 448 -6.98 25.14 17.81
C GLU A 448 -7.37 25.22 16.33
N ASN A 449 -7.96 24.13 15.79
CA ASN A 449 -8.19 23.93 14.36
C ASN A 449 -9.66 24.12 13.93
N ALA A 450 -10.60 24.24 14.87
CA ALA A 450 -12.05 24.29 14.58
C ALA A 450 -12.43 25.30 13.49
N ARG A 451 -11.86 26.53 13.54
CA ARG A 451 -12.15 27.55 12.55
C ARG A 451 -11.63 27.18 11.15
N ASP A 452 -10.46 26.57 11.09
CA ASP A 452 -9.78 26.26 9.85
C ASP A 452 -10.28 24.95 9.21
N LEU A 453 -10.98 24.10 9.98
CA LEU A 453 -11.62 22.86 9.52
C LEU A 453 -13.13 22.99 9.25
N LYS A 454 -13.76 24.09 9.66
CA LYS A 454 -15.21 24.28 9.54
C LYS A 454 -15.69 24.10 8.10
N GLY A 455 -16.62 23.15 7.88
CA GLY A 455 -17.25 22.87 6.58
C GLY A 455 -16.30 22.27 5.54
N LYS A 456 -15.11 21.79 5.95
CA LYS A 456 -14.08 21.30 5.01
C LYS A 456 -13.95 19.78 4.93
N ILE A 457 -14.59 19.04 5.84
CA ILE A 457 -14.53 17.59 5.87
C ILE A 457 -15.81 17.02 5.26
N HIS A 458 -15.65 16.33 4.12
CA HIS A 458 -16.71 15.58 3.47
C HIS A 458 -16.24 14.13 3.34
N LEU A 459 -16.99 13.18 3.90
CA LEU A 459 -16.71 11.77 3.81
C LEU A 459 -17.90 11.03 3.19
N ILE A 460 -17.63 10.22 2.19
CA ILE A 460 -18.65 9.47 1.44
C ILE A 460 -18.25 8.00 1.42
N VAL A 461 -19.12 7.12 1.89
CA VAL A 461 -18.86 5.68 1.97
C VAL A 461 -20.11 4.88 1.64
N GLY A 462 -19.96 3.69 1.08
CA GLY A 462 -21.05 2.77 0.83
C GLY A 462 -21.44 1.98 2.07
N THR A 463 -22.75 1.77 2.32
CA THR A 463 -23.19 0.97 3.48
C THR A 463 -22.92 -0.53 3.33
N ALA A 464 -22.49 -0.98 2.15
CA ALA A 464 -22.03 -2.34 1.88
C ALA A 464 -20.55 -2.34 1.45
N ASP A 465 -19.74 -1.40 2.01
CA ASP A 465 -18.33 -1.31 1.68
C ASP A 465 -17.63 -2.66 1.86
N THR A 466 -16.85 -3.06 0.87
CA THR A 466 -16.23 -4.39 0.79
C THR A 466 -15.33 -4.70 1.99
N PHE A 467 -14.69 -3.68 2.57
CA PHE A 467 -13.73 -3.79 3.66
C PHE A 467 -14.25 -3.25 4.99
N HIS A 468 -15.60 -3.11 5.13
CA HIS A 468 -16.26 -2.62 6.33
C HIS A 468 -15.85 -1.18 6.74
N LEU A 469 -15.37 -0.37 5.80
CA LEU A 469 -14.87 0.98 6.09
C LEU A 469 -15.95 1.97 6.52
N ASP A 470 -17.22 1.64 6.28
CA ASP A 470 -18.35 2.42 6.80
C ASP A 470 -18.46 2.39 8.34
N GLU A 471 -17.90 1.37 8.98
CA GLU A 471 -17.92 1.25 10.45
C GLU A 471 -16.96 2.26 11.10
N SER A 472 -15.71 2.31 10.67
CA SER A 472 -14.73 3.31 11.12
C SER A 472 -15.18 4.74 10.77
N ALA A 473 -15.79 4.95 9.60
CA ALA A 473 -16.34 6.25 9.21
C ALA A 473 -17.43 6.75 10.18
N ARG A 474 -18.26 5.84 10.74
CA ARG A 474 -19.27 6.19 11.75
C ARG A 474 -18.65 6.61 13.07
N LEU A 475 -17.55 5.98 13.48
CA LEU A 475 -16.82 6.37 14.68
C LEU A 475 -16.19 7.76 14.51
N LEU A 476 -15.56 8.02 13.37
CA LEU A 476 -15.06 9.35 13.05
C LEU A 476 -16.18 10.40 13.04
N GLN A 477 -17.35 10.08 12.48
CA GLN A 477 -18.52 10.98 12.55
C GLN A 477 -18.89 11.30 14.00
N GLN A 478 -18.98 10.31 14.87
CA GLN A 478 -19.28 10.50 16.27
C GLN A 478 -18.23 11.38 16.98
N ALA A 479 -16.95 11.17 16.71
CA ALA A 479 -15.86 11.99 17.24
C ALA A 479 -15.99 13.46 16.80
N LEU A 480 -16.31 13.72 15.53
CA LEU A 480 -16.53 15.07 15.00
C LEU A 480 -17.79 15.72 15.56
N GLU A 481 -18.89 14.98 15.71
CA GLU A 481 -20.13 15.46 16.33
C GLU A 481 -19.91 15.83 17.81
N LYS A 482 -19.14 15.06 18.54
CA LYS A 482 -18.80 15.30 19.95
C LYS A 482 -18.08 16.65 20.17
N VAL A 483 -17.24 17.06 19.22
CA VAL A 483 -16.55 18.37 19.28
C VAL A 483 -17.33 19.47 18.58
N GLY A 484 -18.53 19.21 18.05
CA GLY A 484 -19.38 20.17 17.37
C GLY A 484 -18.85 20.60 16.01
N ALA A 485 -18.18 19.71 15.32
CA ALA A 485 -17.62 19.98 14.00
C ALA A 485 -18.70 20.12 12.93
N ASP A 486 -18.53 21.09 12.05
CA ASP A 486 -19.29 21.22 10.81
C ASP A 486 -18.62 20.34 9.73
N ALA A 487 -19.06 19.07 9.67
CA ALA A 487 -18.55 18.06 8.75
C ALA A 487 -19.72 17.30 8.09
N HIS A 488 -19.50 16.80 6.88
CA HIS A 488 -20.53 16.20 6.05
C HIS A 488 -20.24 14.72 5.81
N PHE A 489 -21.10 13.84 6.30
CA PHE A 489 -21.02 12.40 6.10
C PHE A 489 -22.16 11.92 5.19
N THR A 490 -21.84 11.13 4.19
CA THR A 490 -22.81 10.55 3.25
C THR A 490 -22.61 9.05 3.17
N TYR A 491 -23.62 8.30 3.58
CA TYR A 491 -23.65 6.83 3.51
C TYR A 491 -24.53 6.42 2.32
N LEU A 492 -23.93 5.91 1.25
CA LEU A 492 -24.65 5.52 0.04
C LEU A 492 -25.23 4.10 0.19
N PRO A 493 -26.57 3.95 0.21
CA PRO A 493 -27.21 2.66 0.49
C PRO A 493 -26.81 1.58 -0.53
N GLY A 494 -26.34 0.42 -0.01
CA GLY A 494 -25.99 -0.76 -0.79
C GLY A 494 -24.76 -0.63 -1.67
N LYS A 495 -24.07 0.53 -1.69
CA LYS A 495 -22.82 0.69 -2.42
C LYS A 495 -21.67 -0.04 -1.74
N THR A 496 -20.85 -0.68 -2.56
CA THR A 496 -19.62 -1.38 -2.18
C THR A 496 -18.41 -0.47 -2.36
N HIS A 497 -17.24 -0.95 -2.02
CA HIS A 497 -15.98 -0.24 -2.24
C HIS A 497 -15.72 0.03 -3.73
N ALA A 498 -16.05 -0.93 -4.59
CA ALA A 498 -15.72 -0.85 -6.02
C ALA A 498 -16.71 0.00 -6.84
N ASP A 499 -17.99 0.03 -6.48
CA ASP A 499 -19.05 0.69 -7.26
C ASP A 499 -19.53 2.02 -6.68
N LEU A 500 -18.81 2.56 -5.69
CA LEU A 500 -19.16 3.79 -4.98
C LEU A 500 -19.38 4.98 -5.94
N TYR A 501 -18.58 5.07 -6.99
CA TYR A 501 -18.62 6.17 -7.96
C TYR A 501 -19.71 6.02 -9.03
N GLU A 502 -20.36 4.85 -9.10
CA GLU A 502 -21.34 4.55 -10.15
C GLU A 502 -22.76 4.86 -9.70
N ALA A 503 -23.51 5.55 -10.55
CA ALA A 503 -24.95 5.70 -10.39
C ALA A 503 -25.64 5.78 -11.77
N ASN A 504 -26.78 5.10 -11.93
CA ASN A 504 -27.61 5.13 -13.16
C ASN A 504 -26.82 4.80 -14.44
N GLY A 505 -25.86 3.87 -14.36
CA GLY A 505 -25.00 3.47 -15.48
C GLY A 505 -23.84 4.45 -15.78
N ASP A 506 -23.70 5.53 -15.03
CA ASP A 506 -22.56 6.45 -15.11
C ASP A 506 -21.52 6.08 -14.04
N ARG A 507 -20.38 5.54 -14.47
CA ARG A 507 -19.27 5.13 -13.58
C ARG A 507 -18.56 6.30 -12.90
N MET A 508 -18.83 7.53 -13.30
CA MET A 508 -18.20 8.74 -12.79
C MET A 508 -19.20 9.69 -12.12
N ALA A 509 -20.42 9.20 -11.82
CA ALA A 509 -21.49 10.03 -11.27
C ALA A 509 -21.09 10.76 -10.00
N LEU A 510 -20.50 10.07 -9.02
CA LEU A 510 -20.02 10.68 -7.78
C LEU A 510 -18.87 11.67 -8.02
N MET A 511 -17.93 11.36 -8.93
CA MET A 511 -16.86 12.31 -9.29
C MET A 511 -17.43 13.61 -9.87
N LYS A 512 -18.46 13.50 -10.71
CA LYS A 512 -19.14 14.69 -11.28
C LYS A 512 -19.81 15.54 -10.19
N GLN A 513 -20.43 14.90 -9.21
CA GLN A 513 -21.04 15.57 -8.06
C GLN A 513 -19.96 16.28 -7.22
N ILE A 514 -18.94 15.55 -6.76
CA ILE A 514 -17.83 16.07 -5.95
C ILE A 514 -17.17 17.27 -6.62
N THR A 515 -16.88 17.17 -7.92
CA THR A 515 -16.23 18.28 -8.66
C THR A 515 -17.08 19.53 -8.70
N LYS A 516 -18.41 19.40 -8.85
CA LYS A 516 -19.34 20.54 -8.83
C LYS A 516 -19.40 21.20 -7.46
N GLU A 517 -19.41 20.42 -6.39
CA GLU A 517 -19.39 20.89 -5.01
C GLU A 517 -18.10 21.68 -4.72
N MET A 518 -16.93 21.11 -5.06
CA MET A 518 -15.63 21.78 -4.93
C MET A 518 -15.58 23.10 -5.70
N TYR A 519 -16.09 23.10 -6.93
CA TYR A 519 -16.12 24.31 -7.77
C TYR A 519 -17.02 25.39 -7.18
N ALA A 520 -18.17 25.02 -6.62
CA ALA A 520 -19.07 25.93 -5.94
C ALA A 520 -18.39 26.60 -4.72
N VAL A 521 -17.68 25.82 -3.90
CA VAL A 521 -16.88 26.35 -2.78
C VAL A 521 -15.79 27.30 -3.29
N ALA A 522 -15.07 26.94 -4.35
CA ALA A 522 -14.01 27.78 -4.93
C ALA A 522 -14.51 29.14 -5.44
N ARG A 523 -15.76 29.22 -5.89
CA ARG A 523 -16.35 30.42 -6.50
C ARG A 523 -17.28 31.19 -5.57
N ALA A 524 -17.55 30.67 -4.37
CA ALA A 524 -18.25 31.42 -3.32
C ALA A 524 -17.34 32.40 -2.57
N HIS A 525 -16.03 32.29 -2.73
CA HIS A 525 -14.97 33.09 -2.09
C HIS A 525 -14.00 33.64 -3.16
#